data_8b769ad514270b08e84c8f80e37af4f6
#
_entry.id   8b769ad514270b08e84c8f80e37af4f6
#
_cell.length_a   1.000
_cell.length_b   1.000
_cell.length_c   1.000
_cell.angle_alpha   90.00
_cell.angle_beta   90.00
_cell.angle_gamma   90.00
#
_symmetry.space_group_name_H-M   'P 1'
#
loop_
_entity.id
_entity.type
_entity.pdbx_description
1 polymer ?
#
loop_
_entity_poly.entity_id
_entity_poly.type
_entity_poly.pdbx_seq_one_letter_code
_entity_poly.pdbx_strand_id
1 'polypeptide(L)'
;MTNHTLEQRIRTAVDHAAPDVLDSILASCSTQKGIVIPMEHAKKPKKHLRLAATAAALVLVCAGAFGWGSWQTANAVDSVVMLDVNPSISLTVNARDRVISADALNEDAQVILGDMKLKGTDLEVAVNALIGSMVQNGYLDDLQNSILVSVENDDPDRSAQLQQTVRQTISGIFQDDTMEASVLTQSVSEDAELATLAEQYQISLGKAALIQEVIAQDSTLTFASLAPLTVNEIALITASRNLTTDTVTQTGSASTKAYITPEEAQSAAKSEAKAVLGRTI
;
A
#
# COMPACT_ATOMS: atom_id res chain seq x y z
N MET A 1 -55.80 32.07 -28.90
CA MET A 1 -54.86 32.63 -29.89
C MET A 1 -54.22 31.46 -30.60
N THR A 2 -54.58 31.28 -31.88
CA THR A 2 -54.15 30.10 -32.66
C THR A 2 -52.70 30.26 -33.14
N ASN A 3 -51.94 29.17 -33.12
CA ASN A 3 -50.50 29.12 -33.53
C ASN A 3 -50.23 29.81 -34.87
N HIS A 4 -51.18 29.83 -35.76
CA HIS A 4 -51.07 30.47 -37.08
C HIS A 4 -50.84 32.01 -37.03
N THR A 5 -51.39 32.66 -36.03
CA THR A 5 -51.24 34.11 -35.86
C THR A 5 -49.87 34.48 -35.32
N LEU A 6 -49.23 33.60 -34.52
CA LEU A 6 -47.90 33.77 -33.99
C LEU A 6 -46.84 33.58 -35.08
N GLU A 7 -47.04 32.55 -35.91
CA GLU A 7 -46.12 32.26 -37.04
C GLU A 7 -46.08 33.36 -38.09
N GLN A 8 -47.27 33.95 -38.42
CA GLN A 8 -47.33 35.11 -39.33
C GLN A 8 -46.61 36.32 -38.74
N ARG A 9 -46.77 36.59 -37.44
CA ARG A 9 -46.08 37.71 -36.80
C ARG A 9 -44.55 37.50 -36.74
N ILE A 10 -44.08 36.32 -36.52
CA ILE A 10 -42.66 35.98 -36.54
C ILE A 10 -42.10 36.13 -37.94
N ARG A 11 -42.76 35.64 -39.00
CA ARG A 11 -42.33 35.85 -40.38
C ARG A 11 -42.22 37.32 -40.74
N THR A 12 -43.25 38.11 -40.46
CA THR A 12 -43.24 39.55 -40.73
C THR A 12 -42.14 40.27 -39.97
N ALA A 13 -41.84 39.85 -38.73
CA ALA A 13 -40.78 40.46 -37.95
C ALA A 13 -39.39 40.08 -38.48
N VAL A 14 -39.19 38.89 -38.99
CA VAL A 14 -37.94 38.43 -39.61
C VAL A 14 -37.70 39.14 -40.95
N ASP A 15 -38.74 39.25 -41.80
CA ASP A 15 -38.67 39.95 -43.07
C ASP A 15 -38.33 41.47 -42.91
N HIS A 16 -38.82 42.09 -41.83
CA HIS A 16 -38.48 43.46 -41.50
C HIS A 16 -37.13 43.68 -40.81
N ALA A 17 -36.61 42.63 -40.16
CA ALA A 17 -35.35 42.67 -39.42
C ALA A 17 -34.12 42.28 -40.31
N ALA A 18 -34.36 41.55 -41.39
CA ALA A 18 -33.30 41.14 -42.30
C ALA A 18 -33.11 42.29 -43.36
N PRO A 19 -31.98 42.97 -43.32
CA PRO A 19 -31.71 43.93 -44.40
C PRO A 19 -31.58 43.15 -45.73
N ASP A 20 -32.28 43.65 -46.75
CA ASP A 20 -32.20 43.09 -48.10
C ASP A 20 -30.83 43.43 -48.71
N VAL A 21 -29.82 42.68 -48.29
CA VAL A 21 -28.41 42.84 -48.70
C VAL A 21 -28.05 41.95 -49.90
N LEU A 22 -29.03 41.14 -50.38
CA LEU A 22 -28.72 40.16 -51.46
C LEU A 22 -28.29 40.87 -52.75
N ASP A 23 -29.01 41.92 -53.15
CA ASP A 23 -28.65 42.70 -54.34
C ASP A 23 -27.35 43.45 -54.20
N SER A 24 -27.02 43.93 -53.01
CA SER A 24 -25.73 44.60 -52.74
C SER A 24 -24.56 43.60 -52.78
N ILE A 25 -24.78 42.37 -52.29
CA ILE A 25 -23.75 41.33 -52.33
C ILE A 25 -23.58 40.87 -53.79
N LEU A 26 -24.64 40.67 -54.56
CA LEU A 26 -24.59 40.29 -55.97
C LEU A 26 -23.92 41.38 -56.82
N ALA A 27 -24.20 42.68 -56.54
CA ALA A 27 -23.56 43.76 -57.23
C ALA A 27 -22.05 43.88 -56.93
N SER A 28 -21.66 43.59 -55.70
CA SER A 28 -20.25 43.54 -55.32
C SER A 28 -19.49 42.34 -55.90
N CYS A 29 -20.18 41.21 -56.10
CA CYS A 29 -19.63 40.00 -56.74
C CYS A 29 -19.44 40.19 -58.27
N SER A 30 -20.30 40.97 -58.91
CA SER A 30 -20.21 41.16 -60.36
C SER A 30 -19.05 42.10 -60.79
N THR A 31 -18.50 42.90 -59.88
CA THR A 31 -17.44 43.88 -60.15
C THR A 31 -16.03 43.33 -59.94
N GLN A 32 -15.88 42.16 -59.33
CA GLN A 32 -14.59 41.48 -59.20
C GLN A 32 -14.31 40.65 -60.44
N LYS A 33 -13.58 41.23 -61.40
CA LYS A 33 -12.87 40.43 -62.43
C LYS A 33 -12.00 39.43 -61.66
N GLY A 34 -12.28 38.13 -61.87
CA GLY A 34 -11.53 37.05 -61.25
C GLY A 34 -10.02 37.28 -61.45
N ILE A 35 -9.34 37.50 -60.31
CA ILE A 35 -7.88 37.42 -60.26
C ILE A 35 -7.59 35.93 -60.41
N VAL A 36 -7.14 35.52 -61.59
CA VAL A 36 -6.55 34.20 -61.82
C VAL A 36 -5.25 34.18 -61.00
N ILE A 37 -5.28 33.68 -59.83
CA ILE A 37 -4.06 33.39 -59.07
C ILE A 37 -3.43 32.18 -59.76
N PRO A 38 -2.26 32.32 -60.43
CA PRO A 38 -1.59 31.15 -60.93
C PRO A 38 -1.28 30.23 -59.78
N MET A 39 -1.82 29.01 -59.76
CA MET A 39 -1.38 27.99 -58.84
C MET A 39 0.08 27.68 -59.11
N GLU A 40 0.99 28.36 -58.41
CA GLU A 40 2.36 27.90 -58.35
C GLU A 40 2.33 26.43 -57.95
N HIS A 41 2.91 25.60 -58.75
CA HIS A 41 3.02 24.17 -58.49
C HIS A 41 3.55 23.96 -57.09
N ALA A 42 2.76 23.35 -56.24
CA ALA A 42 3.15 22.99 -54.86
C ALA A 42 4.52 22.31 -54.94
N LYS A 43 5.54 22.99 -54.42
CA LYS A 43 6.91 22.44 -54.35
C LYS A 43 6.82 21.09 -53.71
N LYS A 44 7.19 20.03 -54.42
CA LYS A 44 7.22 18.66 -53.89
C LYS A 44 7.92 18.67 -52.56
N PRO A 45 7.32 18.14 -51.48
CA PRO A 45 7.93 18.17 -50.16
C PRO A 45 9.29 17.51 -50.26
N LYS A 46 10.34 18.24 -49.85
CA LYS A 46 11.72 17.78 -49.91
C LYS A 46 11.79 16.46 -49.11
N LYS A 47 12.47 15.45 -49.67
CA LYS A 47 12.59 14.10 -49.12
C LYS A 47 13.01 14.12 -47.61
N HIS A 48 13.71 15.16 -47.18
CA HIS A 48 14.14 15.39 -45.81
C HIS A 48 12.97 15.62 -44.81
N LEU A 49 11.83 16.20 -45.26
CA LEU A 49 10.68 16.40 -44.39
C LEU A 49 9.97 15.06 -44.09
N ARG A 50 9.99 14.12 -45.03
CA ARG A 50 9.43 12.78 -44.78
C ARG A 50 10.30 11.96 -43.85
N LEU A 51 11.64 12.08 -43.93
CA LEU A 51 12.58 11.47 -42.99
C LEU A 51 12.45 12.06 -41.59
N ALA A 52 12.22 13.37 -41.45
CA ALA A 52 11.98 14.00 -40.14
C ALA A 52 10.65 13.56 -39.52
N ALA A 53 9.59 13.40 -40.32
CA ALA A 53 8.28 12.93 -39.82
C ALA A 53 8.33 11.45 -39.37
N THR A 54 9.08 10.59 -40.09
CA THR A 54 9.27 9.17 -39.68
C THR A 54 10.14 9.06 -38.44
N ALA A 55 11.17 9.89 -38.29
CA ALA A 55 11.99 9.93 -37.09
C ALA A 55 11.17 10.39 -35.86
N ALA A 56 10.34 11.43 -36.03
CA ALA A 56 9.45 11.90 -34.96
C ALA A 56 8.40 10.83 -34.56
N ALA A 57 7.83 10.11 -35.51
CA ALA A 57 6.90 9.03 -35.25
C ALA A 57 7.57 7.86 -34.51
N LEU A 58 8.81 7.50 -34.88
CA LEU A 58 9.59 6.48 -34.18
C LEU A 58 9.90 6.90 -32.74
N VAL A 59 10.28 8.15 -32.49
CA VAL A 59 10.53 8.68 -31.15
C VAL A 59 9.26 8.64 -30.31
N LEU A 60 8.10 8.98 -30.87
CA LEU A 60 6.82 8.92 -30.15
C LEU A 60 6.39 7.48 -29.83
N VAL A 61 6.62 6.54 -30.76
CA VAL A 61 6.35 5.11 -30.53
C VAL A 61 7.30 4.54 -29.49
N CYS A 62 8.58 4.86 -29.54
CA CYS A 62 9.54 4.46 -28.54
C CYS A 62 9.21 5.09 -27.16
N ALA A 63 8.92 6.39 -27.10
CA ALA A 63 8.52 7.06 -25.87
C ALA A 63 7.22 6.49 -25.29
N GLY A 64 6.26 6.15 -26.17
CA GLY A 64 5.02 5.47 -25.76
C GLY A 64 5.26 4.05 -25.25
N ALA A 65 6.08 3.27 -25.93
CA ALA A 65 6.40 1.90 -25.52
C ALA A 65 7.24 1.87 -24.24
N PHE A 66 8.23 2.74 -24.10
CA PHE A 66 9.02 2.89 -22.86
C PHE A 66 8.17 3.45 -21.72
N GLY A 67 7.30 4.43 -21.97
CA GLY A 67 6.39 4.98 -20.97
C GLY A 67 5.37 3.95 -20.49
N TRP A 68 4.80 3.17 -21.40
CA TRP A 68 3.86 2.10 -21.07
C TRP A 68 4.54 0.96 -20.28
N GLY A 69 5.72 0.50 -20.74
CA GLY A 69 6.49 -0.54 -20.05
C GLY A 69 6.91 -0.12 -18.64
N SER A 70 7.41 1.11 -18.48
CA SER A 70 7.82 1.62 -17.17
C SER A 70 6.64 1.88 -16.21
N TRP A 71 5.45 2.20 -16.74
CA TRP A 71 4.24 2.34 -15.93
C TRP A 71 3.72 0.97 -15.48
N GLN A 72 3.79 -0.05 -16.33
CA GLN A 72 3.35 -1.40 -16.00
C GLN A 72 4.26 -2.05 -14.94
N THR A 73 5.58 -1.90 -15.07
CA THR A 73 6.54 -2.38 -14.04
C THR A 73 6.47 -1.58 -12.74
N ALA A 74 6.11 -0.28 -12.79
CA ALA A 74 5.95 0.54 -11.58
C ALA A 74 4.75 0.13 -10.73
N ASN A 75 3.76 -0.58 -11.29
CA ASN A 75 2.57 -1.05 -10.58
C ASN A 75 2.50 -2.59 -10.45
N ALA A 76 3.51 -3.31 -10.95
CA ALA A 76 3.59 -4.74 -10.74
C ALA A 76 3.98 -5.04 -9.27
N VAL A 77 3.32 -6.01 -8.67
CA VAL A 77 3.68 -6.52 -7.35
C VAL A 77 5.06 -7.17 -7.44
N ASP A 78 5.93 -6.83 -6.51
CA ASP A 78 7.27 -7.39 -6.36
C ASP A 78 7.36 -8.23 -5.07
N SER A 79 6.92 -7.65 -3.95
CA SER A 79 7.02 -8.28 -2.64
C SER A 79 5.84 -7.91 -1.75
N VAL A 80 5.63 -8.72 -0.72
CA VAL A 80 4.74 -8.37 0.38
C VAL A 80 5.55 -8.26 1.67
N VAL A 81 5.44 -7.12 2.34
CA VAL A 81 6.08 -6.85 3.63
C VAL A 81 5.00 -6.82 4.70
N MET A 82 5.09 -7.70 5.67
CA MET A 82 4.15 -7.78 6.79
C MET A 82 4.81 -7.24 8.05
N LEU A 83 4.05 -6.43 8.78
CA LEU A 83 4.43 -5.83 10.05
C LEU A 83 3.45 -6.29 11.12
N ASP A 84 3.94 -7.02 12.10
CA ASP A 84 3.16 -7.56 13.19
C ASP A 84 3.70 -7.10 14.55
N VAL A 85 2.81 -6.63 15.39
CA VAL A 85 3.00 -6.38 16.82
C VAL A 85 1.89 -7.12 17.58
N ASN A 86 0.72 -6.58 17.58
CA ASN A 86 -0.59 -7.21 17.69
C ASN A 86 -1.49 -6.68 16.56
N PRO A 87 -1.47 -5.35 16.19
CA PRO A 87 -1.88 -5.00 14.83
C PRO A 87 -1.06 -5.79 13.81
N SER A 88 -1.74 -6.39 12.82
CA SER A 88 -1.13 -7.09 11.70
C SER A 88 -1.42 -6.35 10.41
N ILE A 89 -0.40 -5.82 9.75
CA ILE A 89 -0.51 -4.98 8.54
C ILE A 89 0.31 -5.61 7.42
N SER A 90 -0.27 -5.67 6.23
CA SER A 90 0.40 -6.12 5.01
C SER A 90 0.61 -4.94 4.06
N LEU A 91 1.85 -4.76 3.60
CA LEU A 91 2.25 -3.78 2.61
C LEU A 91 2.68 -4.50 1.33
N THR A 92 1.91 -4.36 0.26
CA THR A 92 2.34 -4.82 -1.06
C THR A 92 3.20 -3.74 -1.69
N VAL A 93 4.39 -4.10 -2.16
CA VAL A 93 5.35 -3.15 -2.77
C VAL A 93 5.75 -3.56 -4.18
N ASN A 94 6.19 -2.59 -4.97
CA ASN A 94 6.77 -2.83 -6.30
C ASN A 94 8.31 -2.93 -6.23
N ALA A 95 8.94 -3.25 -7.35
CA ALA A 95 10.40 -3.37 -7.46
C ALA A 95 11.18 -2.06 -7.19
N ARG A 96 10.51 -0.94 -6.94
CA ARG A 96 11.10 0.35 -6.57
C ARG A 96 10.80 0.72 -5.10
N ASP A 97 10.43 -0.23 -4.28
CA ASP A 97 10.05 -0.07 -2.87
C ASP A 97 8.89 0.93 -2.64
N ARG A 98 7.98 1.03 -3.64
CA ARG A 98 6.79 1.85 -3.50
C ARG A 98 5.59 1.02 -3.11
N VAL A 99 4.87 1.48 -2.12
CA VAL A 99 3.64 0.84 -1.66
C VAL A 99 2.56 0.86 -2.75
N ILE A 100 2.06 -0.30 -3.11
CA ILE A 100 0.92 -0.50 -4.02
C ILE A 100 -0.39 -0.53 -3.23
N SER A 101 -0.41 -1.32 -2.14
CA SER A 101 -1.52 -1.39 -1.18
C SER A 101 -1.00 -1.53 0.25
N ALA A 102 -1.83 -1.14 1.20
CA ALA A 102 -1.64 -1.35 2.63
C ALA A 102 -2.95 -1.90 3.19
N ASP A 103 -2.89 -3.10 3.73
CA ASP A 103 -4.07 -3.86 4.11
C ASP A 103 -4.01 -4.18 5.61
N ALA A 104 -5.09 -3.84 6.34
CA ALA A 104 -5.28 -4.22 7.73
C ALA A 104 -5.80 -5.65 7.80
N LEU A 105 -5.11 -6.52 8.52
CA LEU A 105 -5.48 -7.93 8.65
C LEU A 105 -6.36 -8.21 9.88
N ASN A 106 -6.42 -7.25 10.82
CA ASN A 106 -7.28 -7.31 11.99
C ASN A 106 -7.84 -5.92 12.37
N GLU A 107 -8.72 -5.87 13.36
CA GLU A 107 -9.37 -4.63 13.81
C GLU A 107 -8.36 -3.61 14.34
N ASP A 108 -7.37 -4.04 15.10
CA ASP A 108 -6.31 -3.17 15.63
C ASP A 108 -5.51 -2.52 14.49
N ALA A 109 -5.23 -3.26 13.44
CA ALA A 109 -4.55 -2.74 12.24
C ALA A 109 -5.39 -1.69 11.50
N GLN A 110 -6.72 -1.79 11.54
CA GLN A 110 -7.60 -0.76 10.96
C GLN A 110 -7.47 0.56 11.72
N VAL A 111 -7.32 0.51 13.05
CA VAL A 111 -7.07 1.70 13.88
C VAL A 111 -5.73 2.34 13.51
N ILE A 112 -4.69 1.53 13.33
CA ILE A 112 -3.35 2.02 12.95
C ILE A 112 -3.33 2.64 11.58
N LEU A 113 -3.92 1.98 10.57
CA LEU A 113 -3.99 2.51 9.21
C LEU A 113 -4.86 3.76 9.13
N GLY A 114 -6.00 3.80 9.82
CA GLY A 114 -6.91 4.93 9.81
C GLY A 114 -7.14 5.47 8.39
N ASP A 115 -7.01 6.78 8.22
CA ASP A 115 -7.15 7.47 6.92
C ASP A 115 -5.81 7.66 6.18
N MET A 116 -4.74 6.93 6.54
CA MET A 116 -3.43 7.06 5.91
C MET A 116 -3.47 6.71 4.42
N LYS A 117 -2.91 7.59 3.60
CA LYS A 117 -2.79 7.38 2.15
C LYS A 117 -1.38 6.90 1.82
N LEU A 118 -1.12 5.63 2.06
CA LEU A 118 0.20 5.03 1.88
C LEU A 118 0.50 4.62 0.44
N LYS A 119 -0.52 4.47 -0.41
CA LYS A 119 -0.32 4.10 -1.82
C LYS A 119 0.56 5.11 -2.56
N GLY A 120 1.62 4.62 -3.19
CA GLY A 120 2.61 5.42 -3.94
C GLY A 120 3.70 6.04 -3.06
N THR A 121 3.67 5.86 -1.73
CA THR A 121 4.77 6.29 -0.85
C THR A 121 5.93 5.31 -0.89
N ASP A 122 7.11 5.75 -0.48
CA ASP A 122 8.24 4.85 -0.27
C ASP A 122 7.98 3.94 0.94
N LEU A 123 8.46 2.70 0.90
CA LEU A 123 8.30 1.71 1.97
C LEU A 123 8.79 2.25 3.32
N GLU A 124 9.96 2.90 3.35
CA GLU A 124 10.52 3.50 4.57
C GLU A 124 9.57 4.55 5.18
N VAL A 125 8.97 5.40 4.34
CA VAL A 125 8.00 6.42 4.79
C VAL A 125 6.74 5.77 5.33
N ALA A 126 6.25 4.72 4.67
CA ALA A 126 5.08 3.98 5.13
C ALA A 126 5.36 3.28 6.47
N VAL A 127 6.51 2.61 6.61
CA VAL A 127 6.93 1.97 7.87
C VAL A 127 7.04 3.00 8.99
N ASN A 128 7.70 4.15 8.75
CA ASN A 128 7.78 5.23 9.75
C ASN A 128 6.40 5.70 10.22
N ALA A 129 5.47 5.91 9.28
CA ALA A 129 4.11 6.34 9.62
C ALA A 129 3.36 5.29 10.44
N LEU A 130 3.48 4.00 10.07
CA LEU A 130 2.83 2.90 10.77
C LEU A 130 3.39 2.69 12.18
N ILE A 131 4.72 2.67 12.33
CA ILE A 131 5.37 2.54 13.64
C ILE A 131 5.01 3.73 14.53
N GLY A 132 5.06 4.97 14.00
CA GLY A 132 4.62 6.15 14.74
C GLY A 132 3.17 6.07 15.20
N SER A 133 2.26 5.55 14.36
CA SER A 133 0.87 5.31 14.74
C SER A 133 0.74 4.22 15.81
N MET A 134 1.52 3.13 15.71
CA MET A 134 1.53 2.07 16.73
C MET A 134 1.98 2.58 18.09
N VAL A 135 3.02 3.42 18.14
CA VAL A 135 3.48 4.08 19.37
C VAL A 135 2.40 5.03 19.92
N GLN A 136 1.83 5.86 19.06
CA GLN A 136 0.82 6.84 19.46
C GLN A 136 -0.45 6.18 20.03
N ASN A 137 -0.83 5.02 19.52
CA ASN A 137 -2.00 4.26 19.95
C ASN A 137 -1.68 3.24 21.05
N GLY A 138 -0.44 3.17 21.57
CA GLY A 138 -0.05 2.33 22.69
C GLY A 138 0.12 0.84 22.34
N TYR A 139 0.29 0.49 21.06
CA TYR A 139 0.63 -0.88 20.65
C TYR A 139 2.13 -1.17 20.72
N LEU A 140 2.95 -0.12 20.73
CA LEU A 140 4.40 -0.18 20.95
C LEU A 140 4.77 0.75 22.10
N ASP A 141 5.33 0.18 23.15
CA ASP A 141 5.82 0.87 24.33
C ASP A 141 6.95 0.08 25.00
N ASP A 142 7.38 0.51 26.17
CA ASP A 142 8.40 -0.17 26.99
C ASP A 142 8.03 -1.61 27.40
N LEU A 143 6.78 -1.99 27.32
CA LEU A 143 6.25 -3.30 27.74
C LEU A 143 6.04 -4.21 26.52
N GLN A 144 5.65 -3.64 25.41
CA GLN A 144 5.36 -4.29 24.14
C GLN A 144 6.28 -3.72 23.06
N ASN A 145 7.54 -4.15 23.02
CA ASN A 145 8.58 -3.56 22.18
C ASN A 145 8.98 -4.43 20.97
N SER A 146 8.31 -5.56 20.76
CA SER A 146 8.69 -6.51 19.72
C SER A 146 7.85 -6.34 18.46
N ILE A 147 8.55 -6.27 17.33
CA ILE A 147 7.98 -6.11 15.99
C ILE A 147 8.47 -7.27 15.13
N LEU A 148 7.57 -8.01 14.51
CA LEU A 148 7.91 -9.01 13.50
C LEU A 148 7.78 -8.38 12.11
N VAL A 149 8.84 -8.48 11.33
CA VAL A 149 8.92 -8.09 9.92
C VAL A 149 9.06 -9.35 9.08
N SER A 150 8.05 -9.68 8.32
CA SER A 150 8.09 -10.83 7.42
C SER A 150 8.03 -10.35 5.98
N VAL A 151 8.89 -10.91 5.13
CA VAL A 151 8.92 -10.55 3.71
C VAL A 151 8.65 -11.80 2.87
N GLU A 152 7.65 -11.68 2.01
CA GLU A 152 7.32 -12.66 0.99
C GLU A 152 7.87 -12.21 -0.35
N ASN A 153 8.83 -12.96 -0.88
CA ASN A 153 9.40 -12.78 -2.20
C ASN A 153 10.12 -14.08 -2.62
N ASP A 154 10.01 -14.44 -3.90
CA ASP A 154 10.67 -15.63 -4.46
C ASP A 154 12.20 -15.50 -4.57
N ASP A 155 12.72 -14.27 -4.57
CA ASP A 155 14.16 -13.97 -4.56
C ASP A 155 14.64 -13.75 -3.11
N PRO A 156 15.48 -14.66 -2.57
CA PRO A 156 16.00 -14.57 -1.20
C PRO A 156 16.84 -13.29 -0.96
N ASP A 157 17.60 -12.85 -1.96
CA ASP A 157 18.44 -11.64 -1.84
C ASP A 157 17.56 -10.39 -1.75
N ARG A 158 16.47 -10.37 -2.52
CA ARG A 158 15.47 -9.29 -2.47
C ARG A 158 14.74 -9.28 -1.13
N SER A 159 14.33 -10.44 -0.63
CA SER A 159 13.72 -10.59 0.68
C SER A 159 14.65 -10.06 1.79
N ALA A 160 15.91 -10.47 1.78
CA ALA A 160 16.91 -10.03 2.75
C ALA A 160 17.15 -8.50 2.69
N GLN A 161 17.19 -7.92 1.49
CA GLN A 161 17.32 -6.48 1.29
C GLN A 161 16.14 -5.72 1.93
N LEU A 162 14.91 -6.14 1.67
CA LEU A 162 13.72 -5.50 2.23
C LEU A 162 13.66 -5.62 3.75
N GLN A 163 13.97 -6.81 4.29
CA GLN A 163 14.08 -7.01 5.74
C GLN A 163 15.10 -6.05 6.37
N GLN A 164 16.27 -5.90 5.74
CA GLN A 164 17.31 -4.99 6.22
C GLN A 164 16.84 -3.53 6.18
N THR A 165 16.21 -3.10 5.08
CA THR A 165 15.67 -1.75 4.92
C THR A 165 14.65 -1.43 6.02
N VAL A 166 13.67 -2.31 6.21
CA VAL A 166 12.63 -2.12 7.22
C VAL A 166 13.20 -2.14 8.63
N ARG A 167 14.10 -3.08 8.94
CA ARG A 167 14.79 -3.15 10.23
C ARG A 167 15.58 -1.89 10.53
N GLN A 168 16.31 -1.35 9.55
CA GLN A 168 17.09 -0.11 9.71
C GLN A 168 16.16 1.09 9.93
N THR A 169 15.04 1.17 9.21
CA THR A 169 14.03 2.19 9.39
C THR A 169 13.46 2.17 10.80
N ILE A 170 13.06 0.99 11.30
CA ILE A 170 12.54 0.82 12.66
C ILE A 170 13.61 1.20 13.69
N SER A 171 14.84 0.69 13.55
CA SER A 171 15.93 1.00 14.47
C SER A 171 16.25 2.50 14.50
N GLY A 172 16.13 3.20 13.37
CA GLY A 172 16.32 4.64 13.29
C GLY A 172 15.30 5.45 14.04
N ILE A 173 14.04 4.95 14.13
CA ILE A 173 12.97 5.63 14.90
C ILE A 173 13.30 5.65 16.40
N PHE A 174 13.83 4.55 16.92
CA PHE A 174 14.09 4.37 18.35
C PHE A 174 15.54 4.69 18.77
N GLN A 175 16.38 5.18 17.85
CA GLN A 175 17.82 5.41 18.13
C GLN A 175 18.07 6.44 19.24
N ASP A 176 17.20 7.45 19.33
CA ASP A 176 17.28 8.54 20.32
C ASP A 176 16.25 8.39 21.46
N ASP A 177 15.50 7.27 21.49
CA ASP A 177 14.45 7.03 22.47
C ASP A 177 14.96 6.16 23.64
N THR A 178 14.24 6.20 24.75
CA THR A 178 14.51 5.33 25.91
C THR A 178 14.03 3.90 25.70
N MET A 179 13.19 3.67 24.70
CA MET A 179 12.69 2.37 24.30
C MET A 179 13.62 1.70 23.28
N GLU A 180 14.05 0.48 23.60
CA GLU A 180 14.77 -0.37 22.65
C GLU A 180 13.78 -1.29 21.92
N ALA A 181 13.66 -1.17 20.62
CA ALA A 181 12.84 -2.07 19.82
C ALA A 181 13.50 -3.44 19.68
N SER A 182 12.72 -4.50 19.82
CA SER A 182 13.07 -5.86 19.45
C SER A 182 12.50 -6.16 18.07
N VAL A 183 13.35 -6.26 17.05
CA VAL A 183 12.94 -6.50 15.66
C VAL A 183 13.27 -7.93 15.26
N LEU A 184 12.23 -8.71 15.00
CA LEU A 184 12.31 -10.06 14.45
C LEU A 184 12.14 -9.96 12.94
N THR A 185 13.00 -10.58 12.15
CA THR A 185 12.91 -10.57 10.69
C THR A 185 12.93 -12.00 10.15
N GLN A 186 12.10 -12.28 9.14
CA GLN A 186 12.05 -13.58 8.46
C GLN A 186 11.64 -13.42 7.00
N SER A 187 12.01 -14.39 6.18
CA SER A 187 11.43 -14.63 4.87
C SER A 187 10.28 -15.64 4.99
N VAL A 188 9.21 -15.39 4.27
CA VAL A 188 8.11 -16.35 4.15
C VAL A 188 7.85 -16.64 2.67
N SER A 189 7.39 -17.86 2.38
CA SER A 189 6.94 -18.26 1.05
C SER A 189 5.46 -18.55 1.09
N GLU A 190 4.82 -18.44 -0.07
CA GLU A 190 3.42 -18.77 -0.21
C GLU A 190 3.17 -20.25 0.18
N ASP A 191 2.32 -20.46 1.17
CA ASP A 191 1.87 -21.77 1.65
C ASP A 191 0.35 -21.72 1.87
N ALA A 192 -0.38 -22.50 1.11
CA ALA A 192 -1.85 -22.48 1.10
C ALA A 192 -2.47 -22.93 2.43
N GLU A 193 -1.85 -23.86 3.15
CA GLU A 193 -2.32 -24.32 4.46
C GLU A 193 -2.08 -23.23 5.51
N LEU A 194 -0.90 -22.64 5.48
CA LEU A 194 -0.52 -21.56 6.38
C LEU A 194 -1.35 -20.28 6.11
N ALA A 195 -1.62 -19.96 4.84
CA ALA A 195 -2.50 -18.86 4.46
C ALA A 195 -3.93 -19.06 5.00
N THR A 196 -4.45 -20.28 4.94
CA THR A 196 -5.77 -20.61 5.50
C THR A 196 -5.81 -20.39 7.02
N LEU A 197 -4.75 -20.79 7.74
CA LEU A 197 -4.63 -20.54 9.18
C LEU A 197 -4.50 -19.05 9.50
N ALA A 198 -3.71 -18.32 8.72
CA ALA A 198 -3.55 -16.87 8.87
C ALA A 198 -4.91 -16.15 8.72
N GLU A 199 -5.69 -16.49 7.71
CA GLU A 199 -7.04 -15.93 7.49
C GLU A 199 -8.00 -16.31 8.63
N GLN A 200 -8.01 -17.60 9.07
CA GLN A 200 -8.85 -18.07 10.15
C GLN A 200 -8.62 -17.33 11.45
N TYR A 201 -7.36 -17.00 11.77
CA TYR A 201 -6.99 -16.32 13.01
C TYR A 201 -6.82 -14.80 12.85
N GLN A 202 -7.06 -14.24 11.66
CA GLN A 202 -6.91 -12.81 11.37
C GLN A 202 -5.52 -12.26 11.72
N ILE A 203 -4.50 -13.02 11.36
CA ILE A 203 -3.08 -12.67 11.54
C ILE A 203 -2.37 -12.67 10.17
N SER A 204 -1.17 -12.15 10.10
CA SER A 204 -0.36 -12.21 8.89
C SER A 204 0.15 -13.63 8.60
N LEU A 205 0.49 -13.90 7.34
CA LEU A 205 1.21 -15.10 6.95
C LEU A 205 2.53 -15.22 7.72
N GLY A 206 3.21 -14.10 7.96
CA GLY A 206 4.45 -14.06 8.73
C GLY A 206 4.26 -14.49 10.19
N LYS A 207 3.26 -13.95 10.88
CA LYS A 207 2.95 -14.35 12.25
C LYS A 207 2.51 -15.82 12.31
N ALA A 208 1.77 -16.28 11.31
CA ALA A 208 1.39 -17.70 11.20
C ALA A 208 2.63 -18.61 11.03
N ALA A 209 3.61 -18.21 10.21
CA ALA A 209 4.86 -18.95 10.04
C ALA A 209 5.67 -19.02 11.34
N LEU A 210 5.81 -17.91 12.06
CA LEU A 210 6.46 -17.89 13.38
C LEU A 210 5.77 -18.84 14.36
N ILE A 211 4.44 -18.81 14.43
CA ILE A 211 3.66 -19.69 15.31
C ILE A 211 3.87 -21.16 14.93
N GLN A 212 3.85 -21.49 13.65
CA GLN A 212 4.06 -22.85 13.17
C GLN A 212 5.44 -23.38 13.58
N GLU A 213 6.49 -22.57 13.45
CA GLU A 213 7.86 -22.92 13.85
C GLU A 213 7.96 -23.18 15.36
N VAL A 214 7.31 -22.35 16.17
CA VAL A 214 7.26 -22.51 17.65
C VAL A 214 6.52 -23.79 18.04
N ILE A 215 5.38 -24.07 17.42
CA ILE A 215 4.59 -25.30 17.70
C ILE A 215 5.35 -26.55 17.27
N ALA A 216 6.11 -26.50 16.18
CA ALA A 216 6.91 -27.64 15.71
C ALA A 216 7.93 -28.12 16.75
N GLN A 217 8.39 -27.24 17.64
CA GLN A 217 9.35 -27.55 18.69
C GLN A 217 8.70 -27.89 20.04
N ASP A 218 7.50 -27.37 20.29
CA ASP A 218 6.76 -27.63 21.52
C ASP A 218 5.30 -27.98 21.25
N SER A 219 5.00 -29.26 21.17
CA SER A 219 3.67 -29.80 20.89
C SER A 219 2.62 -29.49 21.98
N THR A 220 3.00 -28.90 23.13
CA THR A 220 2.06 -28.44 24.15
C THR A 220 1.42 -27.10 23.78
N LEU A 221 2.00 -26.39 22.83
CA LEU A 221 1.48 -25.13 22.28
C LEU A 221 0.57 -25.42 21.08
N THR A 222 -0.42 -24.58 20.87
CA THR A 222 -1.37 -24.69 19.76
C THR A 222 -1.53 -23.36 19.06
N PHE A 223 -1.95 -23.40 17.81
CA PHE A 223 -2.26 -22.18 17.05
C PHE A 223 -3.27 -21.29 17.80
N ALA A 224 -4.34 -21.90 18.32
CA ALA A 224 -5.36 -21.18 19.08
C ALA A 224 -4.84 -20.48 20.34
N SER A 225 -3.77 -21.03 20.96
CA SER A 225 -3.16 -20.41 22.14
C SER A 225 -2.19 -19.29 21.81
N LEU A 226 -1.52 -19.33 20.64
CA LEU A 226 -0.50 -18.37 20.28
C LEU A 226 -1.02 -17.23 19.37
N ALA A 227 -2.01 -17.49 18.52
CA ALA A 227 -2.52 -16.53 17.57
C ALA A 227 -3.02 -15.21 18.22
N PRO A 228 -3.72 -15.22 19.39
CA PRO A 228 -4.15 -13.98 20.03
C PRO A 228 -3.02 -13.23 20.74
N LEU A 229 -1.85 -13.83 20.93
CA LEU A 229 -0.73 -13.20 21.64
C LEU A 229 -0.04 -12.14 20.76
N THR A 230 0.56 -11.15 21.42
CA THR A 230 1.45 -10.19 20.77
C THR A 230 2.76 -10.87 20.35
N VAL A 231 3.48 -10.25 19.43
CA VAL A 231 4.82 -10.74 19.04
C VAL A 231 5.77 -10.75 20.24
N ASN A 232 5.65 -9.77 21.12
CA ASN A 232 6.45 -9.72 22.37
C ASN A 232 6.19 -10.94 23.26
N GLU A 233 4.95 -11.32 23.45
CA GLU A 233 4.57 -12.48 24.27
C GLU A 233 5.05 -13.79 23.63
N ILE A 234 4.94 -13.93 22.31
CA ILE A 234 5.46 -15.11 21.60
C ILE A 234 6.98 -15.19 21.75
N ALA A 235 7.69 -14.06 21.58
CA ALA A 235 9.15 -14.01 21.76
C ALA A 235 9.56 -14.40 23.20
N LEU A 236 8.83 -13.95 24.22
CA LEU A 236 9.07 -14.32 25.62
C LEU A 236 8.80 -15.81 25.88
N ILE A 237 7.74 -16.40 25.32
CA ILE A 237 7.46 -17.84 25.42
C ILE A 237 8.59 -18.61 24.78
N THR A 238 9.01 -18.23 23.57
CA THR A 238 10.11 -18.87 22.83
C THR A 238 11.40 -18.85 23.66
N ALA A 239 11.76 -17.67 24.21
CA ALA A 239 12.93 -17.51 25.07
C ALA A 239 12.84 -18.32 26.37
N SER A 240 11.69 -18.26 27.06
CA SER A 240 11.49 -18.95 28.36
C SER A 240 11.55 -20.48 28.25
N ARG A 241 11.19 -21.01 27.09
CA ARG A 241 11.21 -22.46 26.79
C ARG A 241 12.47 -22.91 26.08
N ASN A 242 13.43 -22.00 25.83
CA ASN A 242 14.65 -22.23 25.06
C ASN A 242 14.38 -22.84 23.66
N LEU A 243 13.30 -22.38 23.01
CA LEU A 243 13.00 -22.77 21.63
C LEU A 243 13.89 -21.95 20.67
N THR A 244 14.30 -22.56 19.58
CA THR A 244 15.09 -21.90 18.53
C THR A 244 14.19 -21.64 17.34
N THR A 245 14.27 -20.45 16.78
CA THR A 245 13.59 -20.08 15.54
C THR A 245 14.65 -19.99 14.44
N ASP A 246 14.79 -21.04 13.63
CA ASP A 246 15.87 -21.13 12.64
C ASP A 246 15.69 -20.15 11.46
N THR A 247 14.43 -19.80 11.17
CA THR A 247 14.06 -18.87 10.08
C THR A 247 14.00 -17.43 10.51
N VAL A 248 13.97 -17.14 11.82
CA VAL A 248 13.79 -15.80 12.38
C VAL A 248 15.10 -15.25 12.94
N THR A 249 15.47 -14.07 12.46
CA THR A 249 16.61 -13.32 13.03
C THR A 249 16.08 -12.22 13.93
N GLN A 250 16.50 -12.21 15.20
CA GLN A 250 16.13 -11.18 16.18
C GLN A 250 17.26 -10.21 16.44
N THR A 251 16.95 -8.91 16.43
CA THR A 251 17.83 -7.81 16.85
C THR A 251 17.16 -7.08 18.01
N GLY A 252 17.91 -6.84 19.08
CA GLY A 252 17.33 -6.36 20.35
C GLY A 252 16.69 -7.49 21.16
N SER A 253 16.09 -7.16 22.29
CA SER A 253 15.47 -8.12 23.20
C SER A 253 14.01 -7.77 23.47
N ALA A 254 13.14 -8.78 23.47
CA ALA A 254 11.75 -8.61 23.88
C ALA A 254 11.69 -8.11 25.33
N SER A 255 10.79 -7.15 25.59
CA SER A 255 10.63 -6.59 26.92
C SER A 255 10.09 -7.64 27.90
N THR A 256 10.78 -7.77 29.03
CA THR A 256 10.32 -8.60 30.17
C THR A 256 9.56 -7.79 31.22
N LYS A 257 9.36 -6.50 30.98
CA LYS A 257 8.57 -5.64 31.84
C LYS A 257 7.11 -6.10 31.84
N ALA A 258 6.40 -5.88 32.92
CA ALA A 258 4.97 -6.23 33.08
C ALA A 258 4.20 -5.06 33.66
N TYR A 259 2.91 -4.96 33.31
CA TYR A 259 2.01 -3.92 33.83
C TYR A 259 1.73 -4.07 35.32
N ILE A 260 1.87 -5.29 35.84
CA ILE A 260 1.64 -5.61 37.27
C ILE A 260 2.80 -6.43 37.81
N THR A 261 3.02 -6.33 39.12
CA THR A 261 4.03 -7.13 39.79
C THR A 261 3.63 -8.62 39.84
N PRO A 262 4.58 -9.55 40.03
CA PRO A 262 4.27 -10.98 40.21
C PRO A 262 3.29 -11.24 41.37
N GLU A 263 3.35 -10.45 42.45
CA GLU A 263 2.48 -10.53 43.59
C GLU A 263 1.05 -10.11 43.26
N GLU A 264 0.88 -9.02 42.48
CA GLU A 264 -0.41 -8.56 41.98
C GLU A 264 -1.01 -9.57 40.99
N ALA A 265 -0.22 -10.11 40.07
CA ALA A 265 -0.65 -11.15 39.15
C ALA A 265 -1.12 -12.41 39.91
N GLN A 266 -0.37 -12.86 40.90
CA GLN A 266 -0.74 -14.00 41.75
C GLN A 266 -2.04 -13.73 42.55
N SER A 267 -2.20 -12.52 43.05
CA SER A 267 -3.40 -12.12 43.77
C SER A 267 -4.64 -12.11 42.88
N ALA A 268 -4.50 -11.55 41.65
CA ALA A 268 -5.56 -11.54 40.64
C ALA A 268 -5.95 -12.96 40.24
N ALA A 269 -4.96 -13.82 39.92
CA ALA A 269 -5.19 -15.22 39.55
C ALA A 269 -5.89 -16.02 40.64
N LYS A 270 -5.51 -15.84 41.92
CA LYS A 270 -6.18 -16.47 43.07
C LYS A 270 -7.61 -15.99 43.25
N SER A 271 -7.85 -14.70 43.06
CA SER A 271 -9.19 -14.10 43.12
C SER A 271 -10.12 -14.70 42.07
N GLU A 272 -9.65 -14.76 40.83
CA GLU A 272 -10.40 -15.33 39.71
C GLU A 272 -10.66 -16.82 39.91
N ALA A 273 -9.64 -17.58 40.26
CA ALA A 273 -9.77 -19.00 40.54
C ALA A 273 -10.76 -19.28 41.70
N LYS A 274 -10.79 -18.42 42.73
CA LYS A 274 -11.79 -18.50 43.82
C LYS A 274 -13.21 -18.22 43.27
N ALA A 275 -13.37 -17.22 42.40
CA ALA A 275 -14.65 -16.87 41.78
C ALA A 275 -15.20 -18.05 40.96
N VAL A 276 -14.33 -18.67 40.11
CA VAL A 276 -14.71 -19.76 39.24
C VAL A 276 -14.93 -21.07 39.98
N LEU A 277 -14.06 -21.42 40.94
CA LEU A 277 -14.08 -22.70 41.61
C LEU A 277 -14.91 -22.70 42.89
N GLY A 278 -15.34 -21.53 43.37
CA GLY A 278 -16.13 -21.38 44.62
C GLY A 278 -15.36 -21.81 45.88
N ARG A 279 -14.05 -21.94 45.84
CA ARG A 279 -13.21 -22.32 46.98
C ARG A 279 -11.91 -21.52 47.01
N THR A 280 -11.36 -21.34 48.23
CA THR A 280 -10.04 -20.70 48.39
C THR A 280 -8.95 -21.69 48.01
N ILE A 281 -7.99 -21.23 47.19
CA ILE A 281 -6.80 -21.94 46.76
C ILE A 281 -5.62 -21.52 47.60
#